data_28c1a22e6017740fa6a64ba7beccb31d
#
_entry.id   28c1a22e6017740fa6a64ba7beccb31d
#
_cell.length_a   1.000
_cell.length_b   1.000
_cell.length_c   1.000
_cell.angle_alpha   90.00
_cell.angle_beta   90.00
_cell.angle_gamma   90.00
#
_symmetry.space_group_name_H-M   'P 1'
#
loop_
_entity.id
_entity.type
_entity.pdbx_description
1 polymer ?
#
loop_
_entity_poly.entity_id
_entity_poly.type
_entity_poly.pdbx_seq_one_letter_code
_entity_poly.pdbx_strand_id
1 'polypeptide(L)'
;MEDYMTAISITIEDLGVKKRDFEIEGKVFTFTKPMAGHELEKSQIMSKIVRLQNEMVKMQKQGEENLDETKVEEILTEIDNLTERLINHSAKLVSDGTSENLGGKEFVSKYGEDGIKLLTKRLFGEE
;
A
#
# COMPACT_ATOMS: atom_id res chain seq x y z
N MET A 1 5.80 -6.67 -44.89
CA MET A 1 7.25 -6.59 -44.61
C MET A 1 7.61 -5.35 -43.80
N GLU A 2 7.02 -4.27 -44.15
CA GLU A 2 7.28 -3.00 -43.50
C GLU A 2 6.78 -2.94 -42.08
N ASP A 3 5.87 -3.84 -41.71
CA ASP A 3 5.29 -3.85 -40.39
C ASP A 3 6.32 -4.05 -39.28
N TYR A 4 7.35 -4.84 -39.53
CA TYR A 4 8.41 -5.01 -38.54
C TYR A 4 9.32 -3.79 -38.43
N MET A 5 9.25 -2.89 -39.41
CA MET A 5 9.98 -1.63 -39.39
C MET A 5 9.18 -0.52 -38.70
N THR A 6 7.90 -0.74 -38.48
CA THR A 6 7.03 0.22 -37.80
C THR A 6 7.20 0.12 -36.31
N ALA A 7 7.52 1.23 -35.66
CA ALA A 7 7.64 1.24 -34.21
C ALA A 7 6.28 0.99 -33.54
N ILE A 8 6.25 0.07 -32.61
CA ILE A 8 5.07 -0.18 -31.80
C ILE A 8 5.00 0.91 -30.74
N SER A 9 3.88 1.62 -30.69
CA SER A 9 3.69 2.68 -29.71
C SER A 9 3.16 2.10 -28.40
N ILE A 10 3.91 2.26 -27.33
CA ILE A 10 3.54 1.79 -26.00
C ILE A 10 3.55 2.99 -25.07
N THR A 11 2.44 3.22 -24.37
CA THR A 11 2.34 4.32 -23.42
C THR A 11 2.80 3.85 -22.03
N ILE A 12 3.06 4.82 -21.15
CA ILE A 12 3.39 4.53 -19.75
C ILE A 12 2.25 3.74 -19.09
N GLU A 13 1.00 4.09 -19.38
CA GLU A 13 -0.16 3.39 -18.86
C GLU A 13 -0.22 1.94 -19.32
N ASP A 14 0.18 1.67 -20.56
CA ASP A 14 0.23 0.30 -21.10
C ASP A 14 1.21 -0.57 -20.31
N LEU A 15 2.24 0.04 -19.74
CA LEU A 15 3.22 -0.66 -18.92
C LEU A 15 2.82 -0.78 -17.45
N GLY A 16 1.60 -0.37 -17.12
CA GLY A 16 1.10 -0.45 -15.74
C GLY A 16 1.66 0.63 -14.83
N VAL A 17 2.10 1.74 -15.40
CA VAL A 17 2.59 2.89 -14.63
C VAL A 17 1.46 3.88 -14.44
N LYS A 18 1.17 4.22 -13.19
CA LYS A 18 0.20 5.27 -12.87
C LYS A 18 0.90 6.62 -12.93
N LYS A 19 0.27 7.57 -13.64
CA LYS A 19 0.74 8.95 -13.68
C LYS A 19 -0.41 9.84 -13.22
N ARG A 20 -0.23 10.51 -12.10
CA ARG A 20 -1.26 11.39 -11.54
C ARG A 20 -0.63 12.63 -10.93
N ASP A 21 -1.34 13.74 -11.09
CA ASP A 21 -0.97 14.98 -10.42
C ASP A 21 -1.83 15.13 -9.17
N PHE A 22 -1.22 15.62 -8.11
CA PHE A 22 -1.95 15.93 -6.89
C PHE A 22 -1.37 17.19 -6.25
N GLU A 23 -2.19 17.85 -5.45
CA GLU A 23 -1.83 19.11 -4.82
C GLU A 23 -1.88 18.97 -3.30
N ILE A 24 -0.82 19.42 -2.64
CA ILE A 24 -0.75 19.51 -1.18
C ILE A 24 -0.35 20.95 -0.85
N GLU A 25 -1.22 21.64 -0.11
CA GLU A 25 -0.98 23.00 0.33
C GLU A 25 -0.57 23.96 -0.80
N GLY A 26 -1.25 23.83 -1.93
CA GLY A 26 -1.00 24.70 -3.09
C GLY A 26 0.16 24.28 -3.98
N LYS A 27 0.92 23.26 -3.60
CA LYS A 27 2.03 22.76 -4.38
C LYS A 27 1.62 21.50 -5.14
N VAL A 28 1.86 21.51 -6.45
CA VAL A 28 1.51 20.38 -7.32
C VAL A 28 2.66 19.40 -7.40
N PHE A 29 2.36 18.12 -7.16
CA PHE A 29 3.30 17.01 -7.31
C PHE A 29 2.80 16.09 -8.41
N THR A 30 3.73 15.54 -9.17
CA THR A 30 3.40 14.51 -10.16
C THR A 30 3.88 13.16 -9.64
N PHE A 31 2.94 12.22 -9.55
CA PHE A 31 3.24 10.83 -9.17
C PHE A 31 3.38 9.99 -10.43
N THR A 32 4.46 9.24 -10.52
CA THR A 32 4.70 8.30 -11.61
C THR A 32 5.41 7.07 -11.06
N LYS A 33 4.72 5.94 -11.03
CA LYS A 33 5.31 4.71 -10.48
C LYS A 33 4.65 3.47 -11.07
N PRO A 34 5.42 2.41 -11.36
CA PRO A 34 4.83 1.12 -11.72
C PRO A 34 3.98 0.57 -10.57
N MET A 35 2.80 0.08 -10.88
CA MET A 35 1.82 -0.35 -9.88
C MET A 35 1.83 -1.84 -9.59
N ALA A 36 2.27 -2.67 -10.54
CA ALA A 36 2.17 -4.13 -10.39
C ALA A 36 2.88 -4.65 -9.13
N GLY A 37 4.10 -4.18 -8.88
CA GLY A 37 4.87 -4.60 -7.71
C GLY A 37 4.25 -4.14 -6.39
N HIS A 38 3.71 -2.92 -6.36
CA HIS A 38 3.03 -2.38 -5.19
C HIS A 38 1.78 -3.19 -4.87
N GLU A 39 0.96 -3.45 -5.89
CA GLU A 39 -0.28 -4.20 -5.73
C GLU A 39 -0.02 -5.62 -5.22
N LEU A 40 1.02 -6.25 -5.75
CA LEU A 40 1.40 -7.59 -5.31
C LEU A 40 1.83 -7.60 -3.83
N GLU A 41 2.70 -6.70 -3.44
CA GLU A 41 3.16 -6.62 -2.05
C GLU A 41 2.03 -6.27 -1.10
N LYS A 42 1.19 -5.30 -1.47
CA LYS A 42 0.01 -4.92 -0.71
C LYS A 42 -0.92 -6.13 -0.51
N SER A 43 -1.17 -6.86 -1.60
CA SER A 43 -2.03 -8.06 -1.56
C SER A 43 -1.47 -9.13 -0.63
N GLN A 44 -0.15 -9.35 -0.65
CA GLN A 44 0.50 -10.32 0.22
C GLN A 44 0.36 -9.93 1.69
N ILE A 45 0.58 -8.66 2.02
CA ILE A 45 0.42 -8.17 3.39
C ILE A 45 -1.03 -8.31 3.85
N MET A 46 -1.98 -7.88 3.02
CA MET A 46 -3.41 -7.96 3.34
C MET A 46 -3.86 -9.41 3.53
N SER A 47 -3.37 -10.34 2.71
CA SER A 47 -3.69 -11.76 2.86
C SER A 47 -3.21 -12.31 4.19
N LYS A 48 -2.04 -11.91 4.66
CA LYS A 48 -1.53 -12.32 5.96
C LYS A 48 -2.39 -11.78 7.09
N ILE A 49 -2.80 -10.52 7.00
CA ILE A 49 -3.68 -9.89 8.00
C ILE A 49 -5.01 -10.64 8.08
N VAL A 50 -5.63 -10.90 6.95
CA VAL A 50 -6.91 -11.63 6.89
C VAL A 50 -6.78 -13.02 7.50
N ARG A 51 -5.68 -13.71 7.19
CA ARG A 51 -5.42 -15.05 7.73
C ARG A 51 -5.34 -15.02 9.26
N LEU A 52 -4.64 -14.04 9.82
CA LEU A 52 -4.52 -13.87 11.26
C LEU A 52 -5.86 -13.51 11.90
N GLN A 53 -6.64 -12.65 11.25
CA GLN A 53 -7.99 -12.32 11.72
C GLN A 53 -8.89 -13.55 11.75
N ASN A 54 -8.82 -14.38 10.72
CA ASN A 54 -9.59 -15.63 10.67
C ASN A 54 -9.16 -16.61 11.75
N GLU A 55 -7.87 -16.66 12.06
CA GLU A 55 -7.36 -17.48 13.15
C GLU A 55 -7.93 -17.03 14.49
N MET A 56 -8.01 -15.72 14.73
CA MET A 56 -8.64 -15.18 15.93
C MET A 56 -10.12 -15.52 16.02
N VAL A 57 -10.84 -15.42 14.90
CA VAL A 57 -12.26 -15.79 14.86
C VAL A 57 -12.46 -17.26 15.24
N LYS A 58 -11.61 -18.14 14.74
CA LYS A 58 -11.65 -19.57 15.09
C LYS A 58 -11.42 -19.78 16.60
N MET A 59 -10.47 -19.06 17.17
CA MET A 59 -10.20 -19.15 18.59
C MET A 59 -11.39 -18.69 19.43
N GLN A 60 -12.04 -17.60 19.03
CA GLN A 60 -13.23 -17.10 19.70
C GLN A 60 -14.39 -18.09 19.64
N LYS A 61 -14.54 -18.80 18.51
CA LYS A 61 -15.58 -19.81 18.34
C LYS A 61 -15.37 -21.04 19.23
N GLN A 62 -14.14 -21.30 19.65
CA GLN A 62 -13.83 -22.40 20.54
C GLN A 62 -14.20 -22.10 22.00
N GLY A 63 -14.62 -20.88 22.30
CA GLY A 63 -15.05 -20.44 23.61
C GLY A 63 -13.94 -19.77 24.42
N GLU A 64 -14.34 -18.88 25.31
CA GLU A 64 -13.40 -18.09 26.13
C GLU A 64 -12.55 -18.97 27.05
N GLU A 65 -13.07 -20.09 27.48
CA GLU A 65 -12.35 -21.02 28.38
C GLU A 65 -11.10 -21.62 27.72
N ASN A 66 -11.09 -21.67 26.40
CA ASN A 66 -10.00 -22.25 25.62
C ASN A 66 -9.12 -21.19 24.95
N LEU A 67 -9.35 -19.91 25.23
CA LEU A 67 -8.55 -18.83 24.68
C LEU A 67 -7.19 -18.77 25.33
N ASP A 68 -6.16 -18.93 24.52
CA ASP A 68 -4.77 -18.70 24.95
C ASP A 68 -4.47 -17.21 24.76
N GLU A 69 -4.47 -16.48 25.87
CA GLU A 69 -4.24 -15.02 25.86
C GLU A 69 -2.89 -14.66 25.25
N THR A 70 -1.86 -15.47 25.49
CA THR A 70 -0.53 -15.24 24.92
C THR A 70 -0.59 -15.31 23.40
N LYS A 71 -1.29 -16.30 22.87
CA LYS A 71 -1.44 -16.48 21.43
C LYS A 71 -2.25 -15.35 20.81
N VAL A 72 -3.29 -14.88 21.48
CA VAL A 72 -4.09 -13.73 21.04
C VAL A 72 -3.22 -12.49 20.97
N GLU A 73 -2.39 -12.23 21.99
CA GLU A 73 -1.47 -11.09 21.98
C GLU A 73 -0.44 -11.18 20.86
N GLU A 74 0.09 -12.36 20.60
CA GLU A 74 1.03 -12.59 19.49
C GLU A 74 0.39 -12.26 18.15
N ILE A 75 -0.85 -12.71 17.95
CA ILE A 75 -1.60 -12.44 16.71
C ILE A 75 -1.86 -10.95 16.54
N LEU A 76 -2.32 -10.29 17.61
CA LEU A 76 -2.58 -8.84 17.56
C LEU A 76 -1.31 -8.05 17.27
N THR A 77 -0.20 -8.41 17.90
CA THR A 77 1.09 -7.76 17.67
C THR A 77 1.53 -7.94 16.21
N GLU A 78 1.35 -9.14 15.66
CA GLU A 78 1.71 -9.41 14.28
C GLU A 78 0.82 -8.64 13.30
N ILE A 79 -0.48 -8.53 13.59
CA ILE A 79 -1.39 -7.71 12.78
C ILE A 79 -0.96 -6.25 12.80
N ASP A 80 -0.61 -5.72 13.97
CA ASP A 80 -0.14 -4.34 14.10
C ASP A 80 1.15 -4.12 13.30
N ASN A 81 2.09 -5.06 13.37
CA ASN A 81 3.35 -4.97 12.62
C ASN A 81 3.10 -5.00 11.11
N LEU A 82 2.18 -5.85 10.65
CA LEU A 82 1.83 -5.92 9.24
C LEU A 82 1.12 -4.65 8.77
N THR A 83 0.25 -4.09 9.61
CA THR A 83 -0.43 -2.83 9.30
C THR A 83 0.57 -1.69 9.18
N GLU A 84 1.53 -1.61 10.10
CA GLU A 84 2.61 -0.62 10.04
C GLU A 84 3.45 -0.80 8.78
N ARG A 85 3.77 -2.04 8.44
CA ARG A 85 4.51 -2.35 7.21
C ARG A 85 3.75 -1.91 5.96
N LEU A 86 2.44 -2.10 5.95
CA LEU A 86 1.59 -1.66 4.84
C LEU A 86 1.62 -0.14 4.70
N ILE A 87 1.51 0.58 5.80
CA ILE A 87 1.56 2.05 5.81
C ILE A 87 2.93 2.54 5.33
N ASN A 88 4.00 1.94 5.82
CA ASN A 88 5.36 2.31 5.43
C ASN A 88 5.61 2.01 3.95
N HIS A 89 5.08 0.91 3.45
CA HIS A 89 5.17 0.56 2.03
C HIS A 89 4.46 1.60 1.17
N SER A 90 3.27 2.02 1.57
CA SER A 90 2.51 3.05 0.86
C SER A 90 3.22 4.40 0.90
N ALA A 91 3.76 4.78 2.06
CA ALA A 91 4.51 6.03 2.21
C ALA A 91 5.75 6.04 1.33
N LYS A 92 6.47 4.93 1.28
CA LYS A 92 7.65 4.79 0.44
C LYS A 92 7.28 4.87 -1.04
N LEU A 93 6.19 4.23 -1.43
CA LEU A 93 5.72 4.28 -2.80
C LEU A 93 5.40 5.71 -3.23
N VAL A 94 4.68 6.45 -2.42
CA VAL A 94 4.36 7.85 -2.70
C VAL A 94 5.64 8.68 -2.80
N SER A 95 6.54 8.51 -1.83
CA SER A 95 7.81 9.24 -1.81
C SER A 95 8.64 8.98 -3.06
N ASP A 96 8.82 7.70 -3.41
CA ASP A 96 9.64 7.31 -4.56
C ASP A 96 8.99 7.65 -5.90
N GLY A 97 7.66 7.73 -5.92
CA GLY A 97 6.90 7.99 -7.14
C GLY A 97 6.68 9.46 -7.46
N THR A 98 7.00 10.38 -6.54
CA THR A 98 6.76 11.81 -6.75
C THR A 98 7.93 12.48 -7.47
N SER A 99 7.61 13.55 -8.21
CA SER A 99 8.60 14.36 -8.93
C SER A 99 9.58 15.05 -7.98
N GLU A 100 9.17 15.28 -6.75
CA GLU A 100 10.03 15.76 -5.68
C GLU A 100 10.06 14.68 -4.61
N ASN A 101 11.23 14.18 -4.28
CA ASN A 101 11.37 13.15 -3.26
C ASN A 101 10.91 13.68 -1.89
N LEU A 102 9.72 13.27 -1.47
CA LEU A 102 9.13 13.75 -0.22
C LEU A 102 9.70 13.08 1.03
N GLY A 103 10.48 12.01 0.87
CA GLY A 103 11.02 11.27 2.00
C GLY A 103 9.94 10.50 2.78
N GLY A 104 9.94 9.16 2.69
CA GLY A 104 8.89 8.33 3.28
C GLY A 104 8.66 8.61 4.77
N LYS A 105 9.73 8.61 5.57
CA LYS A 105 9.64 8.86 7.01
C LYS A 105 9.17 10.26 7.34
N GLU A 106 9.69 11.25 6.63
CA GLU A 106 9.29 12.64 6.81
C GLU A 106 7.83 12.85 6.44
N PHE A 107 7.37 12.18 5.40
CA PHE A 107 6.00 12.25 4.96
C PHE A 107 5.05 11.68 6.02
N VAL A 108 5.36 10.50 6.57
CA VAL A 108 4.57 9.90 7.64
C VAL A 108 4.58 10.79 8.89
N SER A 109 5.72 11.34 9.23
CA SER A 109 5.86 12.22 10.39
C SER A 109 5.03 13.50 10.23
N LYS A 110 4.97 14.04 9.03
CA LYS A 110 4.27 15.29 8.75
C LYS A 110 2.76 15.11 8.64
N TYR A 111 2.31 14.07 7.94
CA TYR A 111 0.90 13.88 7.61
C TYR A 111 0.23 12.74 8.36
N GLY A 112 1.00 11.93 9.08
CA GLY A 112 0.48 10.82 9.86
C GLY A 112 -0.01 9.66 9.00
N GLU A 113 -0.45 8.60 9.67
CA GLU A 113 -0.97 7.40 9.00
C GLU A 113 -2.24 7.69 8.19
N ASP A 114 -3.11 8.52 8.73
CA ASP A 114 -4.37 8.87 8.06
C ASP A 114 -4.11 9.65 6.78
N GLY A 115 -3.12 10.54 6.79
CA GLY A 115 -2.71 11.26 5.59
C GLY A 115 -2.19 10.34 4.50
N ILE A 116 -1.36 9.36 4.89
CA ILE A 116 -0.84 8.36 3.95
C ILE A 116 -1.98 7.50 3.37
N LYS A 117 -2.90 7.07 4.21
CA LYS A 117 -4.05 6.28 3.76
C LYS A 117 -4.93 7.07 2.78
N LEU A 118 -5.20 8.32 3.11
CA LEU A 118 -6.00 9.19 2.24
C LEU A 118 -5.32 9.41 0.90
N LEU A 119 -4.04 9.73 0.90
CA LEU A 119 -3.28 9.99 -0.31
C LEU A 119 -3.19 8.76 -1.19
N THR A 120 -2.90 7.60 -0.59
CA THR A 120 -2.84 6.32 -1.30
C THR A 120 -4.18 6.01 -1.96
N LYS A 121 -5.26 6.20 -1.22
CA LYS A 121 -6.62 6.00 -1.72
C LYS A 121 -6.93 6.90 -2.92
N ARG A 122 -6.56 8.18 -2.82
CA ARG A 122 -6.79 9.15 -3.89
C ARG A 122 -5.93 8.85 -5.13
N LEU A 123 -4.66 8.50 -4.92
CA LEU A 123 -3.75 8.21 -6.01
C LEU A 123 -4.11 6.93 -6.76
N PHE A 124 -4.56 5.92 -6.04
CA PHE A 124 -4.80 4.60 -6.62
C PHE A 124 -6.29 4.31 -6.85
N GLY A 125 -7.15 5.27 -6.56
CA GLY A 125 -8.57 5.13 -6.85
C GLY A 125 -9.30 4.11 -5.98
N GLU A 126 -8.79 3.83 -4.81
CA GLU A 126 -9.42 2.91 -3.85
C GLU A 126 -10.44 3.66 -3.00
N GLU A 127 -11.56 3.97 -3.57
CA GLU A 127 -12.63 4.66 -2.85
C GLU A 127 -13.69 3.72 -2.32
#